data_1cc212810e11d592bfd0bad5ccac8ff1
#
_entry.id   1cc212810e11d592bfd0bad5ccac8ff1
#
_cell.length_a   1.000
_cell.length_b   1.000
_cell.length_c   1.000
_cell.angle_alpha   90.00
_cell.angle_beta   90.00
_cell.angle_gamma   90.00
#
_symmetry.space_group_name_H-M   'P 1'
#
loop_
_entity.id
_entity.type
_entity.pdbx_description
1 polymer ?
#
loop_
_entity_poly.entity_id
_entity_poly.type
_entity_poly.pdbx_seq_one_letter_code
_entity_poly.pdbx_strand_id
1 'polypeptide(L)'
;MRGTILFISVTIAALSFGQSTAIRTTDLTVYKHWKVNLSENENLLEVSRIKNNEAAPKPLMTSGVVKAKIDAQRHRKLVKSKTSFLSSKGYTNEKLADNFNGKPLGVAGIPNDNTMAISNDGILVSAINTSITILNEKGEMLKFRSLSGIVAGQLGMLDRYYDPKVTYDPVADRFILVFLEGSTSNDTRIVVGFTETNDPTADWNFYALDGRPLGGATWSDYPIIAHNGTDLYITVNLLRDNESWQEGFVESFIWQVNKQDGYDGEDDLTQNLFSGIEYGGKSVWSICPVQPGLDFNQDNMYFLSVRPDAESNDTLFLHEITNSSTSGQATHTLKVLRSNATYGVPPTAYQPLVASSDFRLQTNDTRVLSAFIHQGDIQYVQSSILPNEIKSGIYHGVIRDVASAPSVTGAYIESSTLDYAYPSIAFVGETAADKNAAFITFSHVGESDYAGTSAVYYNRGTDADGVYSDVVRVKNGDSVINTFVADTAERWGDYTDIQPKYNEVGVAWLCGSYGDSTGRNNVWLAKIRVNEKVITVDKIITYPNPAINSVCVVAEFSQDDIVNIRLTDTRGTIVKELTNEEVRAGASEFLLNISGVSSGAYVLTIINDKDELLHSQKIIVE
;
A
#
# COMPACT_ATOMS: atom_id res chain seq x y z
N MET A 1 -42.28 -5.70 -53.86
CA MET A 1 -41.87 -5.48 -52.45
C MET A 1 -40.96 -6.61 -52.09
N ARG A 2 -39.64 -6.32 -52.04
CA ARG A 2 -38.64 -7.28 -51.57
C ARG A 2 -38.24 -6.83 -50.15
N GLY A 3 -38.62 -7.62 -49.16
CA GLY A 3 -38.23 -7.39 -47.77
C GLY A 3 -36.81 -7.87 -47.53
N THR A 4 -35.96 -6.95 -47.13
CA THR A 4 -34.57 -7.24 -46.69
C THR A 4 -34.63 -7.64 -45.22
N ILE A 5 -34.28 -8.89 -44.91
CA ILE A 5 -34.12 -9.38 -43.53
C ILE A 5 -32.73 -8.99 -43.09
N LEU A 6 -32.65 -8.11 -42.11
CA LEU A 6 -31.40 -7.72 -41.45
C LEU A 6 -31.07 -8.77 -40.37
N PHE A 7 -30.04 -9.57 -40.59
CA PHE A 7 -29.48 -10.44 -39.54
C PHE A 7 -28.60 -9.60 -38.64
N ILE A 8 -29.02 -9.34 -37.39
CA ILE A 8 -28.17 -8.82 -36.32
C ILE A 8 -27.46 -10.02 -35.72
N SER A 9 -26.17 -10.17 -36.04
CA SER A 9 -25.28 -11.13 -35.37
C SER A 9 -24.89 -10.55 -34.04
N VAL A 10 -25.47 -11.02 -32.95
CA VAL A 10 -24.99 -10.76 -31.58
C VAL A 10 -23.81 -11.68 -31.35
N THR A 11 -22.62 -11.11 -31.41
CA THR A 11 -21.40 -11.82 -30.99
C THR A 11 -21.41 -11.86 -29.46
N ILE A 12 -21.89 -12.95 -28.89
CA ILE A 12 -21.66 -13.24 -27.46
C ILE A 12 -20.19 -13.56 -27.33
N ALA A 13 -19.41 -12.65 -26.77
CA ALA A 13 -18.08 -12.94 -26.32
C ALA A 13 -18.17 -14.00 -25.19
N ALA A 14 -17.90 -15.24 -25.53
CA ALA A 14 -17.77 -16.31 -24.54
C ALA A 14 -16.56 -15.95 -23.65
N LEU A 15 -16.82 -15.53 -22.42
CA LEU A 15 -15.82 -15.50 -21.37
C LEU A 15 -15.34 -16.94 -21.16
N SER A 16 -14.18 -17.28 -21.69
CA SER A 16 -13.56 -18.57 -21.42
C SER A 16 -13.05 -18.54 -19.98
N PHE A 17 -13.83 -19.11 -19.08
CA PHE A 17 -13.35 -19.44 -17.75
C PHE A 17 -12.30 -20.54 -17.91
N GLY A 18 -11.03 -20.19 -17.88
CA GLY A 18 -9.95 -21.14 -17.70
C GLY A 18 -10.08 -21.69 -16.29
N GLN A 19 -10.56 -22.93 -16.14
CA GLN A 19 -10.50 -23.61 -14.86
C GLN A 19 -9.03 -23.93 -14.58
N SER A 20 -8.44 -23.24 -13.60
CA SER A 20 -7.22 -23.69 -12.96
C SER A 20 -7.59 -24.88 -12.06
N THR A 21 -6.89 -25.98 -12.20
CA THR A 21 -6.99 -27.13 -11.27
C THR A 21 -5.98 -26.96 -10.16
N ALA A 22 -6.10 -25.90 -9.36
CA ALA A 22 -5.27 -25.79 -8.16
C ALA A 22 -5.48 -27.01 -7.27
N ILE A 23 -4.39 -27.59 -6.83
CA ILE A 23 -4.38 -28.72 -5.90
C ILE A 23 -4.44 -28.13 -4.49
N ARG A 24 -5.44 -28.55 -3.70
CA ARG A 24 -5.53 -28.22 -2.28
C ARG A 24 -4.94 -29.38 -1.47
N THR A 25 -3.95 -29.05 -0.65
CA THR A 25 -3.35 -29.98 0.33
C THR A 25 -3.75 -29.53 1.74
N THR A 26 -4.23 -30.47 2.56
CA THR A 26 -4.75 -30.20 3.93
C THR A 26 -3.97 -30.91 5.04
N ASP A 27 -3.25 -31.98 4.72
CA ASP A 27 -2.51 -32.76 5.71
C ASP A 27 -1.11 -32.14 5.93
N LEU A 28 -1.11 -30.87 6.33
CA LEU A 28 0.08 -30.08 6.59
C LEU A 28 0.24 -29.93 8.10
N THR A 29 1.47 -29.97 8.56
CA THR A 29 1.83 -29.72 9.96
C THR A 29 2.92 -28.66 10.01
N VAL A 30 2.95 -27.90 11.10
CA VAL A 30 4.06 -26.97 11.32
C VAL A 30 5.34 -27.74 11.60
N TYR A 31 6.46 -27.24 11.10
CA TYR A 31 7.77 -27.82 11.39
C TYR A 31 8.13 -27.65 12.87
N LYS A 32 7.78 -26.48 13.44
CA LYS A 32 8.02 -26.13 14.82
C LYS A 32 7.15 -24.97 15.28
N HIS A 33 6.72 -25.00 16.55
CA HIS A 33 6.09 -23.91 17.27
C HIS A 33 6.96 -23.50 18.46
N TRP A 34 7.06 -22.19 18.75
CA TRP A 34 7.74 -21.64 19.93
C TRP A 34 7.22 -20.26 20.30
N LYS A 35 7.43 -19.87 21.55
CA LYS A 35 7.04 -18.57 22.08
C LYS A 35 8.27 -17.69 22.31
N VAL A 36 8.15 -16.40 22.01
CA VAL A 36 9.20 -15.40 22.25
C VAL A 36 8.58 -14.21 22.97
N ASN A 37 9.18 -13.81 24.11
CA ASN A 37 8.85 -12.56 24.77
C ASN A 37 9.81 -11.47 24.31
N LEU A 38 9.29 -10.42 23.68
CA LEU A 38 10.11 -9.31 23.17
C LEU A 38 10.39 -8.24 24.22
N SER A 39 9.88 -8.37 25.47
CA SER A 39 10.15 -7.41 26.55
C SER A 39 11.63 -7.39 26.98
N GLU A 40 12.37 -8.50 26.78
CA GLU A 40 13.81 -8.56 27.01
C GLU A 40 14.56 -7.76 25.96
N ASN A 41 15.48 -6.88 26.37
CA ASN A 41 16.26 -6.07 25.44
C ASN A 41 17.39 -6.87 24.80
N GLU A 42 17.42 -6.89 23.49
CA GLU A 42 18.62 -7.30 22.76
C GLU A 42 19.70 -6.22 22.82
N ASN A 43 20.95 -6.62 22.95
CA ASN A 43 22.05 -5.64 23.03
C ASN A 43 22.29 -5.01 21.65
N LEU A 44 21.90 -3.75 21.46
CA LEU A 44 22.07 -3.00 20.21
C LEU A 44 23.52 -3.01 19.69
N LEU A 45 24.53 -3.15 20.57
CA LEU A 45 25.93 -3.26 20.16
C LEU A 45 26.26 -4.61 19.52
N GLU A 46 25.56 -5.68 19.89
CA GLU A 46 25.69 -6.98 19.22
C GLU A 46 24.99 -6.99 17.88
N VAL A 47 23.83 -6.34 17.80
CA VAL A 47 23.08 -6.20 16.56
C VAL A 47 23.82 -5.34 15.52
N SER A 48 24.54 -4.32 15.93
CA SER A 48 25.39 -3.53 15.02
C SER A 48 26.54 -4.34 14.40
N ARG A 49 26.85 -5.51 14.98
CA ARG A 49 27.81 -6.49 14.46
C ARG A 49 27.17 -7.54 13.54
N ILE A 50 25.84 -7.59 13.42
CA ILE A 50 25.20 -8.37 12.37
C ILE A 50 25.73 -7.81 11.06
N LYS A 51 26.71 -8.51 10.54
CA LYS A 51 27.45 -8.07 9.36
C LYS A 51 26.48 -7.94 8.21
N ASN A 52 26.56 -6.80 7.54
CA ASN A 52 25.92 -6.49 6.25
C ASN A 52 26.20 -7.50 5.11
N ASN A 53 26.67 -8.70 5.40
CA ASN A 53 27.31 -9.56 4.42
C ASN A 53 26.36 -10.48 3.68
N GLU A 54 25.09 -10.52 4.09
CA GLU A 54 24.18 -11.44 3.45
C GLU A 54 22.86 -10.75 3.11
N ALA A 55 22.92 -10.02 2.02
CA ALA A 55 21.75 -9.58 1.31
C ALA A 55 20.78 -10.76 1.11
N ALA A 56 19.49 -10.47 1.04
CA ALA A 56 18.50 -11.37 0.48
C ALA A 56 19.07 -12.05 -0.79
N PRO A 57 18.76 -13.32 -1.04
CA PRO A 57 19.30 -14.05 -2.16
C PRO A 57 19.24 -13.21 -3.44
N LYS A 58 20.34 -13.12 -4.15
CA LYS A 58 20.41 -12.31 -5.36
C LYS A 58 19.75 -13.09 -6.50
N PRO A 59 18.52 -12.79 -6.91
CA PRO A 59 17.99 -13.39 -8.10
C PRO A 59 18.76 -12.84 -9.30
N LEU A 60 19.42 -13.71 -10.05
CA LEU A 60 19.96 -13.36 -11.35
C LEU A 60 18.77 -13.14 -12.29
N MET A 61 18.69 -11.98 -12.94
CA MET A 61 17.64 -11.72 -13.93
C MET A 61 17.84 -12.63 -15.15
N THR A 62 16.76 -13.16 -15.73
CA THR A 62 16.87 -13.89 -17.01
C THR A 62 17.47 -13.02 -18.09
N SER A 63 18.11 -13.66 -19.04
CA SER A 63 18.60 -13.00 -20.25
C SER A 63 17.50 -12.21 -20.99
N GLY A 64 16.24 -12.64 -20.92
CA GLY A 64 15.08 -11.95 -21.49
C GLY A 64 14.77 -10.63 -20.79
N VAL A 65 14.66 -10.62 -19.45
CA VAL A 65 14.42 -9.40 -18.67
C VAL A 65 15.61 -8.45 -18.76
N VAL A 66 16.85 -8.96 -18.67
CA VAL A 66 18.06 -8.16 -18.85
C VAL A 66 18.07 -7.53 -20.24
N LYS A 67 17.74 -8.30 -21.28
CA LYS A 67 17.66 -7.80 -22.65
C LYS A 67 16.58 -6.72 -22.78
N ALA A 68 15.37 -6.94 -22.28
CA ALA A 68 14.30 -5.95 -22.32
C ALA A 68 14.70 -4.65 -21.63
N LYS A 69 15.34 -4.73 -20.45
CA LYS A 69 15.88 -3.56 -19.74
C LYS A 69 16.99 -2.85 -20.54
N ILE A 70 17.90 -3.59 -21.15
CA ILE A 70 18.98 -3.03 -21.98
C ILE A 70 18.41 -2.37 -23.24
N ASP A 71 17.46 -3.00 -23.90
CA ASP A 71 16.85 -2.47 -25.12
C ASP A 71 16.03 -1.21 -24.79
N ALA A 72 15.25 -1.21 -23.70
CA ALA A 72 14.59 -0.03 -23.20
C ALA A 72 15.58 1.12 -22.92
N GLN A 73 16.71 0.83 -22.29
CA GLN A 73 17.72 1.85 -22.01
C GLN A 73 18.43 2.39 -23.23
N ARG A 74 18.71 1.55 -24.22
CA ARG A 74 19.28 2.00 -25.50
C ARG A 74 18.36 2.99 -26.20
N HIS A 75 17.04 2.74 -26.18
CA HIS A 75 16.05 3.66 -26.75
C HIS A 75 15.93 4.95 -25.93
N ARG A 76 16.08 4.90 -24.58
CA ARG A 76 16.07 6.08 -23.72
C ARG A 76 17.09 7.14 -24.10
N LYS A 77 18.28 6.75 -24.57
CA LYS A 77 19.31 7.69 -25.06
C LYS A 77 18.92 8.43 -26.34
N LEU A 78 17.92 7.94 -27.06
CA LEU A 78 17.51 8.46 -28.37
C LEU A 78 16.28 9.35 -28.33
N VAL A 79 15.49 9.33 -27.24
CA VAL A 79 14.23 10.07 -27.12
C VAL A 79 14.41 11.29 -26.21
N LYS A 80 14.43 12.48 -26.80
CA LYS A 80 14.23 13.71 -26.04
C LYS A 80 12.75 13.82 -25.64
N SER A 81 12.50 13.74 -24.35
CA SER A 81 11.18 13.78 -23.73
C SER A 81 10.28 14.89 -24.30
N LYS A 82 9.11 14.52 -24.77
CA LYS A 82 7.96 15.42 -24.91
C LYS A 82 7.04 15.13 -23.74
N THR A 83 6.91 16.09 -22.85
CA THR A 83 6.07 16.05 -21.66
C THR A 83 4.60 15.80 -22.02
N SER A 84 4.02 14.72 -21.48
CA SER A 84 2.58 14.59 -21.32
C SER A 84 2.30 14.50 -19.82
N PHE A 85 1.62 15.49 -19.28
CA PHE A 85 1.17 15.49 -17.90
C PHE A 85 -0.22 14.90 -17.83
N LEU A 86 -0.45 13.92 -16.95
CA LEU A 86 -1.78 13.76 -16.39
C LEU A 86 -2.03 15.03 -15.57
N SER A 87 -2.95 15.88 -16.06
CA SER A 87 -3.26 17.13 -15.38
C SER A 87 -3.86 16.82 -14.03
N SER A 88 -3.12 17.07 -12.96
CA SER A 88 -3.65 17.17 -11.62
C SER A 88 -4.70 18.29 -11.62
N LYS A 89 -5.98 17.93 -11.61
CA LYS A 89 -7.04 18.88 -11.31
C LYS A 89 -7.09 19.06 -9.80
N GLY A 90 -6.25 19.95 -9.30
CA GLY A 90 -6.54 20.76 -8.12
C GLY A 90 -6.88 20.09 -6.80
N TYR A 91 -6.31 18.92 -6.46
CA TYR A 91 -6.26 18.46 -5.08
C TYR A 91 -4.86 18.75 -4.51
N THR A 92 -4.69 19.90 -3.88
CA THR A 92 -3.46 20.29 -3.17
C THR A 92 -3.53 19.89 -1.71
N ASN A 93 -3.87 18.63 -1.38
CA ASN A 93 -4.45 18.41 -0.08
C ASN A 93 -3.93 17.20 0.69
N GLU A 94 -2.74 16.66 0.36
CA GLU A 94 -2.10 15.73 1.28
C GLU A 94 -1.21 16.49 2.24
N LYS A 95 -1.31 16.15 3.49
CA LYS A 95 -0.45 16.68 4.53
C LYS A 95 0.42 15.58 5.09
N LEU A 96 1.73 15.72 4.88
CA LEU A 96 2.71 14.98 5.64
C LEU A 96 2.64 15.45 7.10
N ALA A 97 2.28 14.53 8.00
CA ALA A 97 2.20 14.80 9.42
C ALA A 97 3.53 14.40 10.11
N ASP A 98 3.50 13.43 11.02
CA ASP A 98 4.70 12.95 11.70
C ASP A 98 5.55 12.10 10.76
N ASN A 99 6.88 12.25 10.82
CA ASN A 99 7.78 11.44 10.02
C ASN A 99 9.16 11.33 10.69
N PHE A 100 9.77 10.15 10.58
CA PHE A 100 11.05 9.85 11.24
C PHE A 100 11.73 8.61 10.65
N ASN A 101 12.97 8.35 11.08
CA ASN A 101 13.73 7.17 10.67
C ASN A 101 13.11 5.89 11.26
N GLY A 102 12.84 4.89 10.41
CA GLY A 102 12.16 3.63 10.77
C GLY A 102 13.06 2.57 11.39
N LYS A 103 14.36 2.81 11.53
CA LYS A 103 15.31 1.87 12.14
C LYS A 103 16.38 2.59 12.94
N PRO A 104 17.02 1.93 13.93
CA PRO A 104 18.19 2.49 14.63
C PRO A 104 19.35 2.78 13.68
N LEU A 105 20.13 3.80 14.01
CA LEU A 105 21.37 4.11 13.27
C LEU A 105 22.33 2.93 13.30
N GLY A 106 22.91 2.60 12.15
CA GLY A 106 23.92 1.54 12.02
C GLY A 106 23.35 0.13 11.77
N VAL A 107 22.04 -0.06 11.89
CA VAL A 107 21.38 -1.31 11.47
C VAL A 107 21.14 -1.22 9.96
N ALA A 108 21.61 -2.20 9.22
CA ALA A 108 21.44 -2.27 7.78
C ALA A 108 20.66 -3.52 7.37
N GLY A 109 19.72 -3.36 6.46
CA GLY A 109 19.26 -4.39 5.53
C GLY A 109 19.72 -3.96 4.16
N ILE A 110 20.13 -4.87 3.30
CA ILE A 110 20.56 -4.52 1.95
C ILE A 110 20.10 -5.61 0.98
N PRO A 111 19.11 -5.27 0.15
CA PRO A 111 18.22 -4.10 0.28
C PRO A 111 17.42 -4.13 1.59
N ASN A 112 16.76 -3.03 1.95
CA ASN A 112 15.96 -3.00 3.19
C ASN A 112 14.74 -3.90 3.11
N ASP A 113 14.06 -3.94 1.96
CA ASP A 113 12.78 -4.62 1.78
C ASP A 113 11.84 -4.34 2.95
N ASN A 114 11.53 -3.04 3.07
CA ASN A 114 10.90 -2.48 4.25
C ASN A 114 9.38 -2.67 4.23
N THR A 115 8.85 -3.08 5.37
CA THR A 115 7.42 -3.24 5.64
C THR A 115 7.06 -2.63 7.00
N MET A 116 5.81 -2.28 7.20
CA MET A 116 5.35 -1.72 8.47
C MET A 116 3.88 -2.03 8.74
N ALA A 117 3.52 -2.02 10.02
CA ALA A 117 2.14 -2.06 10.47
C ALA A 117 1.91 -1.04 11.58
N ILE A 118 0.70 -0.50 11.68
CA ILE A 118 0.26 0.45 12.71
C ILE A 118 -1.02 -0.06 13.39
N SER A 119 -1.01 -0.13 14.72
CA SER A 119 -2.22 -0.44 15.50
C SER A 119 -3.13 0.76 15.66
N ASN A 120 -4.37 0.50 16.06
CA ASN A 120 -5.31 1.54 16.43
C ASN A 120 -4.81 2.40 17.62
N ASP A 121 -4.02 1.82 18.51
CA ASP A 121 -3.41 2.53 19.66
C ASP A 121 -2.13 3.31 19.29
N GLY A 122 -1.73 3.30 18.03
CA GLY A 122 -0.58 4.08 17.56
C GLY A 122 0.77 3.42 17.79
N ILE A 123 0.83 2.10 17.90
CA ILE A 123 2.10 1.34 17.94
C ILE A 123 2.46 0.92 16.53
N LEU A 124 3.69 1.23 16.10
CA LEU A 124 4.24 0.85 14.81
C LEU A 124 5.22 -0.33 14.98
N VAL A 125 5.09 -1.32 14.11
CA VAL A 125 6.08 -2.36 13.90
C VAL A 125 6.70 -2.13 12.52
N SER A 126 7.96 -1.75 12.46
CA SER A 126 8.73 -1.57 11.22
C SER A 126 9.71 -2.73 11.07
N ALA A 127 9.69 -3.42 9.96
CA ALA A 127 10.59 -4.54 9.69
C ALA A 127 11.43 -4.31 8.43
N ILE A 128 12.65 -4.84 8.46
CA ILE A 128 13.60 -4.90 7.36
C ILE A 128 14.25 -6.28 7.31
N ASN A 129 15.03 -6.56 6.28
CA ASN A 129 15.69 -7.86 6.07
C ASN A 129 16.51 -8.41 7.25
N THR A 130 16.77 -7.62 8.29
CA THR A 130 17.59 -8.07 9.42
C THR A 130 16.88 -7.98 10.77
N SER A 131 15.83 -7.16 10.89
CA SER A 131 15.31 -6.81 12.20
C SER A 131 13.90 -6.20 12.15
N ILE A 132 13.27 -6.19 13.33
CA ILE A 132 12.06 -5.41 13.60
C ILE A 132 12.38 -4.30 14.61
N THR A 133 11.74 -3.15 14.42
CA THR A 133 11.77 -2.01 15.34
C THR A 133 10.34 -1.65 15.70
N ILE A 134 10.02 -1.61 16.99
CA ILE A 134 8.72 -1.22 17.51
C ILE A 134 8.83 0.21 18.04
N LEU A 135 7.94 1.08 17.54
CA LEU A 135 7.94 2.52 17.84
C LEU A 135 6.54 2.99 18.20
N ASN A 136 6.45 4.15 18.82
CA ASN A 136 5.18 4.88 18.90
C ASN A 136 5.05 5.90 17.75
N GLU A 137 3.88 6.55 17.62
CA GLU A 137 3.62 7.55 16.57
C GLU A 137 4.55 8.79 16.63
N LYS A 138 5.29 8.98 17.73
CA LYS A 138 6.28 10.05 17.86
C LYS A 138 7.69 9.64 17.39
N GLY A 139 7.86 8.38 16.98
CA GLY A 139 9.15 7.83 16.58
C GLY A 139 10.04 7.40 17.74
N GLU A 140 9.50 7.34 18.97
CA GLU A 140 10.23 6.81 20.11
C GLU A 140 10.29 5.28 20.00
N MET A 141 11.51 4.75 20.00
CA MET A 141 11.73 3.31 19.92
C MET A 141 11.37 2.64 21.25
N LEU A 142 10.38 1.76 21.20
CA LEU A 142 9.95 0.95 22.34
C LEU A 142 10.77 -0.32 22.46
N LYS A 143 11.01 -1.02 21.33
CA LYS A 143 11.77 -2.27 21.26
C LYS A 143 12.49 -2.40 19.93
N PHE A 144 13.55 -3.21 19.97
CA PHE A 144 14.30 -3.64 18.79
C PHE A 144 14.65 -5.12 18.92
N ARG A 145 14.48 -5.89 17.84
CA ARG A 145 14.88 -7.31 17.75
C ARG A 145 15.42 -7.63 16.37
N SER A 146 16.50 -8.40 16.32
CA SER A 146 16.94 -9.02 15.08
C SER A 146 16.03 -10.21 14.72
N LEU A 147 15.84 -10.49 13.42
CA LEU A 147 15.13 -11.69 12.97
C LEU A 147 15.84 -12.95 13.48
N SER A 148 17.18 -12.97 13.46
CA SER A 148 17.98 -14.05 14.04
C SER A 148 17.77 -14.23 15.54
N GLY A 149 17.57 -13.12 16.29
CA GLY A 149 17.26 -13.15 17.73
C GLY A 149 15.89 -13.75 18.04
N ILE A 150 14.91 -13.59 17.14
CA ILE A 150 13.58 -14.17 17.26
C ILE A 150 13.63 -15.70 17.16
N VAL A 151 14.46 -16.24 16.28
CA VAL A 151 14.58 -17.67 16.04
C VAL A 151 15.72 -18.36 16.78
N ALA A 152 16.51 -17.61 17.56
CA ALA A 152 17.69 -18.11 18.23
C ALA A 152 17.40 -19.35 19.12
N GLY A 153 18.12 -20.44 18.87
CA GLY A 153 17.97 -21.70 19.59
C GLY A 153 16.71 -22.49 19.24
N GLN A 154 15.89 -22.00 18.30
CA GLN A 154 14.65 -22.65 17.88
C GLN A 154 14.78 -23.36 16.54
N LEU A 155 15.35 -22.71 15.56
CA LEU A 155 15.68 -23.26 14.25
C LEU A 155 17.20 -23.45 14.16
N GLY A 156 17.68 -24.05 13.11
CA GLY A 156 19.12 -24.27 12.92
C GLY A 156 19.93 -22.97 13.00
N MET A 157 21.26 -23.08 13.21
CA MET A 157 22.15 -21.89 13.21
C MET A 157 22.38 -21.39 11.77
N LEU A 158 21.33 -20.90 11.13
CA LEU A 158 21.39 -20.23 9.84
C LEU A 158 21.42 -18.74 10.08
N ASP A 159 22.31 -18.06 9.39
CA ASP A 159 22.48 -16.60 9.52
C ASP A 159 21.68 -15.80 8.47
N ARG A 160 20.74 -16.49 7.76
CA ARG A 160 20.04 -15.88 6.65
C ARG A 160 18.53 -15.85 6.89
N TYR A 161 18.06 -14.67 7.31
CA TYR A 161 16.65 -14.31 7.48
C TYR A 161 16.37 -13.08 6.64
N TYR A 162 15.28 -13.09 5.85
CA TYR A 162 15.02 -12.03 4.89
C TYR A 162 13.54 -11.93 4.52
N ASP A 163 13.20 -10.95 3.71
CA ASP A 163 11.89 -10.66 3.15
C ASP A 163 10.77 -10.60 4.21
N PRO A 164 10.88 -9.75 5.23
CA PRO A 164 9.84 -9.63 6.22
C PRO A 164 8.58 -8.99 5.62
N LYS A 165 7.43 -9.43 6.11
CA LYS A 165 6.12 -8.80 5.93
C LYS A 165 5.43 -8.70 7.27
N VAL A 166 4.92 -7.52 7.61
CA VAL A 166 4.16 -7.31 8.83
C VAL A 166 2.81 -6.68 8.50
N THR A 167 1.77 -7.08 9.21
CA THR A 167 0.44 -6.50 9.10
C THR A 167 -0.22 -6.41 10.47
N TYR A 168 -1.18 -5.51 10.60
CA TYR A 168 -2.03 -5.40 11.78
C TYR A 168 -3.44 -5.86 11.45
N ASP A 169 -3.98 -6.72 12.29
CA ASP A 169 -5.36 -7.19 12.24
C ASP A 169 -6.25 -6.30 13.12
N PRO A 170 -7.06 -5.38 12.55
CA PRO A 170 -7.86 -4.46 13.34
C PRO A 170 -9.07 -5.12 14.02
N VAL A 171 -9.44 -6.34 13.60
CA VAL A 171 -10.56 -7.09 14.18
C VAL A 171 -10.12 -7.83 15.45
N ALA A 172 -8.97 -8.50 15.38
CA ALA A 172 -8.39 -9.20 16.52
C ALA A 172 -7.57 -8.28 17.43
N ASP A 173 -7.18 -7.09 16.95
CA ASP A 173 -6.25 -6.16 17.61
C ASP A 173 -4.89 -6.84 17.86
N ARG A 174 -4.27 -7.37 16.79
CA ARG A 174 -3.05 -8.18 16.83
C ARG A 174 -2.14 -7.84 15.65
N PHE A 175 -0.84 -8.10 15.84
CA PHE A 175 0.15 -8.06 14.76
C PHE A 175 0.49 -9.45 14.26
N ILE A 176 0.77 -9.52 12.96
CA ILE A 176 1.25 -10.73 12.29
C ILE A 176 2.54 -10.38 11.55
N LEU A 177 3.58 -11.18 11.74
CA LEU A 177 4.88 -11.05 11.10
C LEU A 177 5.20 -12.33 10.33
N VAL A 178 5.63 -12.20 9.08
CA VAL A 178 6.13 -13.31 8.27
C VAL A 178 7.52 -12.95 7.76
N PHE A 179 8.45 -13.89 7.76
CA PHE A 179 9.75 -13.75 7.12
C PHE A 179 10.30 -15.12 6.71
N LEU A 180 11.30 -15.12 5.85
CA LEU A 180 11.90 -16.33 5.31
C LEU A 180 13.22 -16.66 6.01
N GLU A 181 13.51 -17.97 6.10
CA GLU A 181 14.78 -18.54 6.52
C GLU A 181 15.37 -19.40 5.40
N GLY A 182 16.67 -19.31 5.21
CA GLY A 182 17.41 -20.13 4.25
C GLY A 182 17.20 -19.74 2.79
N SER A 183 17.97 -20.33 1.90
CA SER A 183 17.90 -20.06 0.45
C SER A 183 18.28 -21.29 -0.37
N THR A 184 18.13 -22.45 0.21
CA THR A 184 18.30 -23.74 -0.46
C THR A 184 17.22 -24.72 0.00
N SER A 185 17.04 -25.79 -0.74
CA SER A 185 16.08 -26.85 -0.40
C SER A 185 16.35 -27.54 0.95
N ASN A 186 17.54 -27.36 1.52
CA ASN A 186 17.92 -28.00 2.78
C ASN A 186 17.59 -27.15 4.00
N ASP A 187 17.41 -25.83 3.81
CA ASP A 187 17.34 -24.87 4.91
C ASP A 187 16.15 -23.92 4.85
N THR A 188 15.32 -24.00 3.81
CA THR A 188 14.19 -23.08 3.60
C THR A 188 13.06 -23.29 4.60
N ARG A 189 12.57 -22.21 5.20
CA ARG A 189 11.39 -22.16 6.08
C ARG A 189 10.65 -20.84 5.86
N ILE A 190 9.35 -20.88 6.13
CA ILE A 190 8.51 -19.67 6.25
C ILE A 190 8.20 -19.52 7.73
N VAL A 191 8.70 -18.45 8.34
CA VAL A 191 8.46 -18.16 9.76
C VAL A 191 7.26 -17.24 9.87
N VAL A 192 6.28 -17.62 10.68
CA VAL A 192 5.04 -16.85 10.92
C VAL A 192 4.91 -16.58 12.41
N GLY A 193 4.73 -15.31 12.77
CA GLY A 193 4.56 -14.86 14.15
C GLY A 193 3.23 -14.16 14.37
N PHE A 194 2.59 -14.41 15.50
CA PHE A 194 1.35 -13.81 15.94
C PHE A 194 1.52 -13.24 17.35
N THR A 195 1.10 -12.00 17.59
CA THR A 195 1.09 -11.45 18.96
C THR A 195 -0.03 -12.08 19.78
N GLU A 196 0.22 -12.39 21.05
CA GLU A 196 -0.83 -12.89 21.97
C GLU A 196 -1.78 -11.81 22.43
N THR A 197 -1.29 -10.56 22.45
CA THR A 197 -2.06 -9.38 22.85
C THR A 197 -1.87 -8.27 21.82
N ASN A 198 -2.48 -7.12 22.04
CA ASN A 198 -2.27 -5.92 21.21
C ASN A 198 -0.91 -5.21 21.47
N ASP A 199 -0.15 -5.68 22.45
CA ASP A 199 1.20 -5.16 22.75
C ASP A 199 2.27 -5.97 22.00
N PRO A 200 2.82 -5.47 20.88
CA PRO A 200 3.85 -6.20 20.13
C PRO A 200 5.20 -6.25 20.85
N THR A 201 5.36 -5.56 21.99
CA THR A 201 6.59 -5.64 22.81
C THR A 201 6.57 -6.81 23.79
N ALA A 202 5.45 -7.54 23.89
CA ALA A 202 5.24 -8.68 24.79
C ALA A 202 5.46 -10.03 24.07
N ASP A 203 4.56 -10.98 24.33
CA ASP A 203 4.67 -12.36 23.85
C ASP A 203 4.16 -12.52 22.41
N TRP A 204 4.92 -13.29 21.64
CA TRP A 204 4.58 -13.74 20.29
C TRP A 204 4.64 -15.26 20.20
N ASN A 205 3.67 -15.86 19.53
CA ASN A 205 3.69 -17.25 19.08
C ASN A 205 4.28 -17.32 17.67
N PHE A 206 5.36 -18.04 17.50
CA PHE A 206 6.03 -18.25 16.21
C PHE A 206 5.91 -19.68 15.74
N TYR A 207 5.73 -19.81 14.43
CA TYR A 207 5.62 -21.09 13.72
C TYR A 207 6.59 -21.11 12.56
N ALA A 208 7.24 -22.25 12.33
CA ALA A 208 7.97 -22.51 11.11
C ALA A 208 7.17 -23.44 10.20
N LEU A 209 6.81 -22.98 9.02
CA LEU A 209 6.22 -23.80 7.97
C LEU A 209 7.33 -24.34 7.06
N ASP A 210 7.08 -25.49 6.40
CA ASP A 210 8.03 -26.03 5.43
C ASP A 210 8.14 -25.11 4.20
N GLY A 211 9.31 -24.56 3.93
CA GLY A 211 9.54 -23.69 2.77
C GLY A 211 9.55 -24.43 1.42
N ARG A 212 9.45 -25.79 1.44
CA ARG A 212 9.32 -26.64 0.26
C ARG A 212 8.22 -27.71 0.41
N PRO A 213 6.98 -27.29 0.68
CA PRO A 213 5.90 -28.21 1.03
C PRO A 213 5.60 -29.26 -0.05
N LEU A 214 6.02 -29.02 -1.29
CA LEU A 214 5.87 -29.93 -2.42
C LEU A 214 7.11 -30.83 -2.65
N GLY A 215 8.14 -30.70 -1.81
CA GLY A 215 9.39 -31.44 -1.94
C GLY A 215 10.30 -30.92 -3.08
N GLY A 216 11.26 -31.75 -3.49
CA GLY A 216 12.21 -31.40 -4.55
C GLY A 216 13.40 -30.56 -4.05
N ALA A 217 14.28 -30.17 -4.97
CA ALA A 217 15.41 -29.26 -4.73
C ALA A 217 14.97 -27.81 -4.97
N THR A 218 14.02 -27.33 -4.13
CA THR A 218 13.41 -26.00 -4.22
C THR A 218 13.42 -25.29 -2.88
N TRP A 219 13.34 -23.95 -2.89
CA TRP A 219 13.24 -23.09 -1.73
C TRP A 219 12.24 -21.96 -1.97
N SER A 220 11.70 -21.38 -0.91
CA SER A 220 10.71 -20.31 -0.96
C SER A 220 11.35 -18.95 -0.98
N ASP A 221 10.80 -18.03 -1.82
CA ASP A 221 11.23 -16.66 -1.99
C ASP A 221 10.05 -15.70 -2.14
N TYR A 222 10.26 -14.45 -1.82
CA TYR A 222 9.33 -13.34 -2.06
C TYR A 222 7.94 -13.56 -1.45
N PRO A 223 7.79 -13.54 -0.11
CA PRO A 223 6.49 -13.67 0.54
C PRO A 223 5.68 -12.40 0.38
N ILE A 224 4.37 -12.55 0.15
CA ILE A 224 3.40 -11.46 0.31
C ILE A 224 2.28 -11.98 1.21
N ILE A 225 1.76 -11.10 2.07
CA ILE A 225 0.71 -11.48 3.01
C ILE A 225 -0.49 -10.55 2.92
N ALA A 226 -1.67 -11.08 3.19
CA ALA A 226 -2.88 -10.36 3.54
C ALA A 226 -3.76 -11.26 4.41
N HIS A 227 -4.78 -10.69 5.04
CA HIS A 227 -5.69 -11.47 5.89
C HIS A 227 -7.13 -10.98 5.75
N ASN A 228 -8.07 -11.87 6.02
CA ASN A 228 -9.47 -11.53 6.28
C ASN A 228 -9.81 -11.74 7.77
N GLY A 229 -11.08 -11.80 8.12
CA GLY A 229 -11.51 -11.99 9.50
C GLY A 229 -11.05 -13.32 10.11
N THR A 230 -10.91 -14.38 9.32
CA THR A 230 -10.60 -15.74 9.78
C THR A 230 -9.17 -16.17 9.50
N ASP A 231 -8.66 -15.88 8.32
CA ASP A 231 -7.43 -16.49 7.79
C ASP A 231 -6.36 -15.45 7.45
N LEU A 232 -5.11 -15.85 7.65
CA LEU A 232 -3.92 -15.27 7.04
C LEU A 232 -3.64 -16.00 5.73
N TYR A 233 -3.30 -15.25 4.68
CA TYR A 233 -2.84 -15.78 3.42
C TYR A 233 -1.39 -15.37 3.18
N ILE A 234 -0.57 -16.36 2.84
CA ILE A 234 0.85 -16.18 2.53
C ILE A 234 1.09 -16.73 1.14
N THR A 235 1.62 -15.92 0.24
CA THR A 235 2.05 -16.38 -1.08
C THR A 235 3.56 -16.34 -1.16
N VAL A 236 4.16 -17.31 -1.82
CA VAL A 236 5.61 -17.37 -2.10
C VAL A 236 5.84 -17.96 -3.49
N ASN A 237 7.05 -17.72 -4.03
CA ASN A 237 7.55 -18.38 -5.22
C ASN A 237 8.48 -19.53 -4.83
N LEU A 238 8.36 -20.68 -5.48
CA LEU A 238 9.32 -21.77 -5.37
C LEU A 238 10.39 -21.64 -6.45
N LEU A 239 11.64 -21.65 -6.01
CA LEU A 239 12.82 -21.54 -6.86
C LEU A 239 13.68 -22.81 -6.74
N ARG A 240 14.26 -23.27 -7.84
CA ARG A 240 15.24 -24.37 -7.82
C ARG A 240 16.58 -23.91 -7.27
N ASP A 241 17.26 -24.80 -6.56
CA ASP A 241 18.59 -24.57 -6.03
C ASP A 241 19.59 -24.19 -7.14
N ASN A 242 20.45 -23.21 -6.85
CA ASN A 242 21.55 -22.77 -7.70
C ASN A 242 21.16 -22.26 -9.11
N GLU A 243 19.89 -21.96 -9.34
CA GLU A 243 19.41 -21.36 -10.58
C GLU A 243 19.10 -19.86 -10.38
N SER A 244 19.04 -19.12 -11.49
CA SER A 244 18.55 -17.74 -11.45
C SER A 244 17.08 -17.70 -11.06
N TRP A 245 16.62 -16.56 -10.52
CA TRP A 245 15.25 -16.41 -10.08
C TRP A 245 14.22 -16.80 -11.16
N GLN A 246 14.40 -16.34 -12.37
CA GLN A 246 13.47 -16.62 -13.46
C GLN A 246 13.67 -18.01 -14.11
N GLU A 247 14.90 -18.51 -14.17
CA GLU A 247 15.17 -19.86 -14.68
C GLU A 247 14.84 -20.93 -13.65
N GLY A 248 15.06 -20.59 -12.36
CA GLY A 248 14.75 -21.44 -11.22
C GLY A 248 13.28 -21.47 -10.86
N PHE A 249 12.45 -20.53 -11.31
CA PHE A 249 11.04 -20.49 -10.95
C PHE A 249 10.31 -21.80 -11.32
N VAL A 250 9.60 -22.35 -10.35
CA VAL A 250 8.79 -23.56 -10.50
C VAL A 250 7.31 -23.19 -10.50
N GLU A 251 6.83 -22.62 -9.41
CA GLU A 251 5.46 -22.18 -9.23
C GLU A 251 5.34 -21.18 -8.09
N SER A 252 4.21 -20.48 -8.01
CA SER A 252 3.78 -19.77 -6.83
C SER A 252 2.67 -20.55 -6.16
N PHE A 253 2.68 -20.61 -4.83
CA PHE A 253 1.60 -21.23 -4.08
C PHE A 253 1.00 -20.26 -3.05
N ILE A 254 -0.18 -20.61 -2.53
CA ILE A 254 -0.92 -19.85 -1.54
C ILE A 254 -1.13 -20.72 -0.32
N TRP A 255 -0.60 -20.29 0.83
CA TRP A 255 -0.97 -20.79 2.14
C TRP A 255 -2.19 -20.03 2.65
N GLN A 256 -3.17 -20.75 3.17
CA GLN A 256 -4.30 -20.24 3.93
C GLN A 256 -4.19 -20.80 5.34
N VAL A 257 -4.03 -19.94 6.33
CA VAL A 257 -3.73 -20.31 7.73
C VAL A 257 -4.77 -19.68 8.66
N ASN A 258 -5.36 -20.48 9.55
CA ASN A 258 -6.27 -19.94 10.56
C ASN A 258 -5.50 -19.03 11.53
N LYS A 259 -5.95 -17.77 11.66
CA LYS A 259 -5.29 -16.80 12.54
C LYS A 259 -5.53 -17.09 14.02
N GLN A 260 -6.71 -17.61 14.36
CA GLN A 260 -7.06 -17.85 15.76
C GLN A 260 -6.15 -18.88 16.40
N ASP A 261 -5.83 -19.98 15.69
CA ASP A 261 -4.86 -20.97 16.18
C ASP A 261 -3.51 -20.29 16.50
N GLY A 262 -3.07 -19.36 15.65
CA GLY A 262 -1.84 -18.60 15.86
C GLY A 262 -1.90 -17.65 17.05
N TYR A 263 -3.00 -16.93 17.23
CA TYR A 263 -3.19 -16.01 18.37
C TYR A 263 -3.28 -16.76 19.70
N ASP A 264 -3.91 -17.93 19.71
CA ASP A 264 -4.08 -18.78 20.90
C ASP A 264 -2.83 -19.61 21.23
N GLY A 265 -1.86 -19.68 20.29
CA GLY A 265 -0.63 -20.44 20.48
C GLY A 265 -0.85 -21.94 20.47
N GLU A 266 -1.74 -22.43 19.61
CA GLU A 266 -1.97 -23.85 19.43
C GLU A 266 -0.70 -24.55 18.92
N ASP A 267 -0.53 -25.82 19.24
CA ASP A 267 0.67 -26.58 18.85
C ASP A 267 0.82 -26.73 17.33
N ASP A 268 -0.29 -26.69 16.58
CA ASP A 268 -0.33 -26.76 15.13
C ASP A 268 -1.36 -25.74 14.58
N LEU A 269 -1.30 -25.44 13.29
CA LEU A 269 -2.17 -24.48 12.63
C LEU A 269 -3.14 -25.20 11.68
N THR A 270 -4.42 -24.86 11.74
CA THR A 270 -5.37 -25.25 10.70
C THR A 270 -5.01 -24.53 9.40
N GLN A 271 -4.68 -25.29 8.36
CA GLN A 271 -4.08 -24.72 7.15
C GLN A 271 -4.45 -25.48 5.88
N ASN A 272 -4.45 -24.76 4.75
CA ASN A 272 -4.55 -25.29 3.40
C ASN A 272 -3.40 -24.73 2.55
N LEU A 273 -2.90 -25.53 1.62
CA LEU A 273 -1.97 -25.11 0.58
C LEU A 273 -2.63 -25.26 -0.79
N PHE A 274 -2.59 -24.21 -1.60
CA PHE A 274 -3.02 -24.24 -2.99
C PHE A 274 -1.81 -24.15 -3.91
N SER A 275 -1.59 -25.16 -4.73
CA SER A 275 -0.46 -25.30 -5.65
C SER A 275 -0.91 -25.69 -7.05
N GLY A 276 0.02 -25.78 -8.02
CA GLY A 276 -0.29 -26.12 -9.40
C GLY A 276 -1.14 -25.06 -10.11
N ILE A 277 -1.00 -23.80 -9.73
CA ILE A 277 -1.79 -22.69 -10.29
C ILE A 277 -1.22 -22.30 -11.65
N GLU A 278 -1.95 -22.64 -12.71
CA GLU A 278 -1.48 -22.46 -14.09
C GLU A 278 -2.53 -21.79 -14.98
N TYR A 279 -2.04 -21.17 -16.06
CA TYR A 279 -2.85 -20.72 -17.17
C TYR A 279 -2.13 -21.00 -18.50
N GLY A 280 -2.81 -21.74 -19.40
CA GLY A 280 -2.26 -22.11 -20.70
C GLY A 280 -1.03 -23.00 -20.60
N GLY A 281 -0.95 -23.89 -19.61
CA GLY A 281 0.16 -24.82 -19.34
C GLY A 281 1.44 -24.10 -18.86
N LYS A 282 1.30 -22.90 -18.29
CA LYS A 282 2.39 -22.15 -17.65
C LYS A 282 1.97 -21.73 -16.26
N SER A 283 2.82 -21.98 -15.28
CA SER A 283 2.61 -21.50 -13.92
C SER A 283 2.46 -19.97 -13.92
N VAL A 284 1.59 -19.46 -13.07
CA VAL A 284 1.52 -18.04 -12.75
C VAL A 284 2.45 -17.74 -11.58
N TRP A 285 3.08 -16.58 -11.55
CA TRP A 285 4.09 -16.27 -10.56
C TRP A 285 3.89 -14.90 -9.93
N SER A 286 4.42 -14.76 -8.71
CA SER A 286 4.28 -13.55 -7.88
C SER A 286 2.81 -13.19 -7.67
N ILE A 287 2.07 -14.12 -7.05
CA ILE A 287 0.66 -13.93 -6.72
C ILE A 287 0.56 -12.95 -5.55
N CYS A 288 -0.09 -11.81 -5.74
CA CYS A 288 -0.30 -10.78 -4.72
C CYS A 288 -1.68 -10.95 -4.08
N PRO A 289 -1.79 -11.22 -2.77
CA PRO A 289 -3.07 -11.22 -2.08
C PRO A 289 -3.64 -9.80 -1.99
N VAL A 290 -4.96 -9.70 -2.02
CA VAL A 290 -5.70 -8.44 -2.01
C VAL A 290 -6.19 -8.13 -0.59
N GLN A 291 -5.58 -7.15 0.07
CA GLN A 291 -5.95 -6.78 1.44
C GLN A 291 -7.39 -6.21 1.49
N PRO A 292 -8.25 -6.62 2.44
CA PRO A 292 -9.51 -5.93 2.68
C PRO A 292 -9.29 -4.45 3.04
N GLY A 293 -10.11 -3.55 2.49
CA GLY A 293 -10.07 -2.13 2.85
C GLY A 293 -10.55 -1.90 4.29
N LEU A 294 -11.83 -2.18 4.55
CA LEU A 294 -12.43 -2.09 5.88
C LEU A 294 -13.27 -3.33 6.25
N ASP A 295 -13.75 -4.09 5.25
CA ASP A 295 -14.60 -5.25 5.49
C ASP A 295 -13.78 -6.54 5.55
N PHE A 296 -13.38 -6.93 6.75
CA PHE A 296 -12.63 -8.14 7.01
C PHE A 296 -13.51 -9.39 7.16
N ASN A 297 -14.83 -9.25 7.25
CA ASN A 297 -15.76 -10.37 7.54
C ASN A 297 -16.14 -11.19 6.29
N GLN A 298 -15.42 -11.04 5.20
CA GLN A 298 -15.65 -11.83 3.98
C GLN A 298 -14.90 -13.15 4.04
N ASP A 299 -15.58 -14.26 3.76
CA ASP A 299 -14.95 -15.59 3.70
C ASP A 299 -14.10 -15.79 2.44
N ASN A 300 -14.34 -15.02 1.39
CA ASN A 300 -13.60 -15.09 0.14
C ASN A 300 -12.39 -14.16 0.16
N MET A 301 -11.30 -14.64 -0.40
CA MET A 301 -10.08 -13.86 -0.58
C MET A 301 -9.68 -13.81 -2.03
N TYR A 302 -9.35 -12.61 -2.53
CA TYR A 302 -8.89 -12.38 -3.89
C TYR A 302 -7.36 -12.25 -3.95
N PHE A 303 -6.80 -12.60 -5.12
CA PHE A 303 -5.37 -12.45 -5.39
C PHE A 303 -5.20 -12.01 -6.84
N LEU A 304 -4.10 -11.33 -7.11
CA LEU A 304 -3.77 -10.85 -8.45
C LEU A 304 -2.39 -11.35 -8.88
N SER A 305 -2.26 -11.69 -10.14
CA SER A 305 -0.97 -11.89 -10.78
C SER A 305 -1.00 -11.42 -12.23
N VAL A 306 0.18 -11.20 -12.80
CA VAL A 306 0.36 -10.72 -14.17
C VAL A 306 1.43 -11.57 -14.87
N ARG A 307 1.96 -11.11 -15.99
CA ARG A 307 3.18 -11.65 -16.62
C ARG A 307 4.34 -10.69 -16.31
N PRO A 308 5.08 -10.90 -15.20
CA PRO A 308 5.99 -9.89 -14.66
C PRO A 308 7.22 -9.63 -15.54
N ASP A 309 7.58 -10.53 -16.42
CA ASP A 309 8.68 -10.44 -17.36
C ASP A 309 8.28 -9.93 -18.77
N ALA A 310 7.01 -9.55 -18.96
CA ALA A 310 6.51 -9.13 -20.26
C ALA A 310 7.09 -7.77 -20.69
N GLU A 311 7.45 -7.65 -21.96
CA GLU A 311 7.81 -6.35 -22.56
C GLU A 311 6.60 -5.42 -22.67
N SER A 312 5.43 -5.98 -23.02
CA SER A 312 4.15 -5.29 -23.08
C SER A 312 3.01 -6.31 -23.00
N ASN A 313 2.12 -6.15 -22.03
CA ASN A 313 1.00 -7.06 -21.82
C ASN A 313 -0.18 -6.32 -21.17
N ASP A 314 -1.39 -6.85 -21.32
CA ASP A 314 -2.62 -6.32 -20.72
C ASP A 314 -3.38 -7.38 -19.90
N THR A 315 -2.80 -8.59 -19.76
CA THR A 315 -3.41 -9.73 -19.08
C THR A 315 -3.26 -9.61 -17.58
N LEU A 316 -4.37 -9.71 -16.87
CA LEU A 316 -4.43 -9.81 -15.41
C LEU A 316 -5.10 -11.13 -15.03
N PHE A 317 -4.53 -11.85 -14.08
CA PHE A 317 -5.09 -13.04 -13.49
C PHE A 317 -5.71 -12.67 -12.15
N LEU A 318 -7.03 -12.88 -12.04
CA LEU A 318 -7.80 -12.71 -10.82
C LEU A 318 -8.04 -14.09 -10.22
N HIS A 319 -7.48 -14.33 -9.04
CA HIS A 319 -7.68 -15.55 -8.28
C HIS A 319 -8.68 -15.29 -7.16
N GLU A 320 -9.42 -16.32 -6.78
CA GLU A 320 -10.34 -16.29 -5.66
C GLU A 320 -10.22 -17.60 -4.88
N ILE A 321 -10.01 -17.50 -3.57
CA ILE A 321 -10.18 -18.61 -2.64
C ILE A 321 -11.50 -18.37 -1.91
N THR A 322 -12.40 -19.36 -2.00
CA THR A 322 -13.69 -19.33 -1.31
C THR A 322 -13.63 -20.17 -0.04
N ASN A 323 -14.34 -19.74 0.98
CA ASN A 323 -14.44 -20.38 2.29
C ASN A 323 -13.16 -20.33 3.13
N SER A 324 -13.35 -20.38 4.45
CA SER A 324 -12.26 -20.37 5.43
C SER A 324 -11.48 -21.67 5.47
N SER A 325 -10.28 -21.62 6.06
CA SER A 325 -9.44 -22.80 6.33
C SER A 325 -10.16 -23.85 7.16
N THR A 326 -10.99 -23.41 8.12
CA THR A 326 -11.73 -24.29 9.05
C THR A 326 -12.97 -24.94 8.43
N SER A 327 -13.42 -24.47 7.25
CA SER A 327 -14.62 -25.03 6.59
C SER A 327 -14.43 -26.43 6.01
N GLY A 328 -13.19 -26.83 5.75
CA GLY A 328 -12.86 -28.03 4.99
C GLY A 328 -13.24 -27.99 3.51
N GLN A 329 -13.80 -26.87 3.02
CA GLN A 329 -14.36 -26.73 1.67
C GLN A 329 -13.70 -25.59 0.86
N ALA A 330 -12.58 -25.06 1.32
CA ALA A 330 -11.89 -24.00 0.59
C ALA A 330 -11.50 -24.46 -0.82
N THR A 331 -11.78 -23.61 -1.83
CA THR A 331 -11.48 -23.90 -3.23
C THR A 331 -10.85 -22.68 -3.89
N HIS A 332 -10.00 -22.91 -4.87
CA HIS A 332 -9.37 -21.87 -5.66
C HIS A 332 -9.97 -21.82 -7.07
N THR A 333 -10.19 -20.61 -7.57
CA THR A 333 -10.58 -20.33 -8.98
C THR A 333 -9.69 -19.26 -9.57
N LEU A 334 -9.56 -19.26 -10.91
CA LEU A 334 -8.78 -18.29 -11.67
C LEU A 334 -9.63 -17.74 -12.82
N LYS A 335 -9.71 -16.41 -12.92
CA LYS A 335 -10.31 -15.68 -14.05
C LYS A 335 -9.24 -14.88 -14.78
N VAL A 336 -9.30 -14.83 -16.10
CA VAL A 336 -8.39 -13.99 -16.91
C VAL A 336 -9.11 -12.72 -17.33
N LEU A 337 -8.54 -11.59 -16.97
CA LEU A 337 -9.05 -10.27 -17.31
C LEU A 337 -8.10 -9.57 -18.28
N ARG A 338 -8.61 -8.56 -18.98
CA ARG A 338 -7.83 -7.68 -19.85
C ARG A 338 -8.00 -6.24 -19.41
N SER A 339 -6.90 -5.55 -19.30
CA SER A 339 -6.91 -4.12 -19.02
C SER A 339 -7.00 -3.31 -20.32
N ASN A 340 -7.54 -2.10 -20.24
CA ASN A 340 -7.51 -1.13 -21.33
C ASN A 340 -6.13 -0.48 -21.53
N ALA A 341 -5.19 -0.69 -20.60
CA ALA A 341 -3.82 -0.19 -20.64
C ALA A 341 -2.82 -1.33 -20.51
N THR A 342 -1.67 -1.23 -21.17
CA THR A 342 -0.62 -2.24 -21.11
C THR A 342 0.37 -1.95 -19.98
N TYR A 343 1.01 -2.97 -19.45
CA TYR A 343 2.14 -2.90 -18.55
C TYR A 343 3.35 -3.61 -19.16
N GLY A 344 4.53 -3.37 -18.63
CA GLY A 344 5.76 -4.05 -19.08
C GLY A 344 6.92 -3.79 -18.14
N VAL A 345 8.01 -4.57 -18.33
CA VAL A 345 9.21 -4.49 -17.49
C VAL A 345 9.77 -3.07 -17.50
N PRO A 346 9.88 -2.41 -16.33
CA PRO A 346 10.42 -1.06 -16.24
C PRO A 346 11.93 -1.05 -16.54
N PRO A 347 12.47 0.02 -17.17
CA PRO A 347 13.91 0.20 -17.29
C PRO A 347 14.54 0.48 -15.94
N THR A 348 15.86 0.20 -15.78
CA THR A 348 16.60 0.63 -14.58
C THR A 348 16.58 2.15 -14.45
N ALA A 349 16.48 2.63 -13.22
CA ALA A 349 16.37 4.04 -12.92
C ALA A 349 17.74 4.74 -12.85
N TYR A 350 17.81 6.01 -13.24
CA TYR A 350 19.04 6.81 -13.13
C TYR A 350 19.17 7.42 -11.75
N GLN A 351 20.41 7.47 -11.24
CA GLN A 351 20.80 8.25 -10.08
C GLN A 351 21.64 9.46 -10.51
N PRO A 352 21.81 10.48 -9.66
CA PRO A 352 22.78 11.54 -9.91
C PRO A 352 24.17 10.97 -10.15
N LEU A 353 24.87 11.50 -11.15
CA LEU A 353 26.21 11.01 -11.54
C LEU A 353 27.21 11.30 -10.42
N VAL A 354 27.90 10.25 -10.00
CA VAL A 354 29.07 10.35 -9.14
C VAL A 354 30.29 9.90 -9.97
N ALA A 355 31.15 10.85 -10.31
CA ALA A 355 32.47 10.63 -10.91
C ALA A 355 32.51 9.57 -12.05
N SER A 356 31.84 9.83 -13.16
CA SER A 356 31.94 9.04 -14.41
C SER A 356 31.32 7.65 -14.44
N SER A 357 30.67 7.18 -13.43
CA SER A 357 30.01 5.88 -13.44
C SER A 357 28.51 6.01 -13.71
N ASP A 358 28.01 5.14 -14.58
CA ASP A 358 26.59 5.03 -14.95
C ASP A 358 25.84 4.26 -13.84
N PHE A 359 25.83 4.80 -12.62
CA PHE A 359 25.13 4.20 -11.48
C PHE A 359 23.62 4.26 -11.68
N ARG A 360 23.01 3.10 -11.73
CA ARG A 360 21.58 2.94 -11.88
C ARG A 360 21.04 2.12 -10.72
N LEU A 361 19.73 2.25 -10.51
CA LEU A 361 19.00 1.42 -9.56
C LEU A 361 18.14 0.40 -10.31
N GLN A 362 18.12 -0.82 -9.81
CA GLN A 362 17.21 -1.85 -10.29
C GLN A 362 15.77 -1.45 -9.94
N THR A 363 14.86 -1.67 -10.86
CA THR A 363 13.42 -1.40 -10.72
C THR A 363 12.61 -2.70 -10.68
N ASN A 364 13.30 -3.84 -10.60
CA ASN A 364 12.73 -5.18 -10.63
C ASN A 364 11.91 -5.45 -11.92
N ASP A 365 10.85 -6.23 -11.83
CA ASP A 365 9.91 -6.55 -12.91
C ASP A 365 8.56 -5.81 -12.74
N THR A 366 7.53 -6.24 -13.47
CA THR A 366 6.20 -5.60 -13.43
C THR A 366 5.16 -6.44 -12.66
N ARG A 367 5.58 -7.18 -11.61
CA ARG A 367 4.64 -7.91 -10.73
C ARG A 367 3.70 -6.96 -9.99
N VAL A 368 2.51 -7.44 -9.64
CA VAL A 368 1.63 -6.72 -8.70
C VAL A 368 2.29 -6.73 -7.32
N LEU A 369 2.47 -5.55 -6.74
CA LEU A 369 3.19 -5.37 -5.48
C LEU A 369 2.25 -5.18 -4.28
N SER A 370 1.10 -4.55 -4.50
CA SER A 370 0.12 -4.28 -3.45
C SER A 370 -1.26 -4.11 -4.07
N ALA A 371 -2.30 -4.54 -3.33
CA ALA A 371 -3.69 -4.42 -3.74
C ALA A 371 -4.63 -4.39 -2.54
N PHE A 372 -5.76 -3.70 -2.68
CA PHE A 372 -6.86 -3.80 -1.71
C PHE A 372 -8.22 -3.95 -2.41
N ILE A 373 -9.19 -4.48 -1.66
CA ILE A 373 -10.60 -4.53 -2.08
C ILE A 373 -11.47 -3.69 -1.15
N HIS A 374 -12.35 -2.88 -1.71
CA HIS A 374 -13.38 -2.19 -0.96
C HIS A 374 -14.68 -2.12 -1.77
N GLN A 375 -15.82 -2.50 -1.16
CA GLN A 375 -17.15 -2.49 -1.77
C GLN A 375 -17.21 -3.12 -3.18
N GLY A 376 -16.51 -4.24 -3.39
CA GLY A 376 -16.51 -5.00 -4.65
C GLY A 376 -15.58 -4.47 -5.74
N ASP A 377 -14.84 -3.38 -5.52
CA ASP A 377 -13.81 -2.88 -6.41
C ASP A 377 -12.41 -3.20 -5.85
N ILE A 378 -11.50 -3.67 -6.70
CA ILE A 378 -10.09 -3.89 -6.33
C ILE A 378 -9.24 -2.80 -6.97
N GLN A 379 -8.33 -2.22 -6.18
CA GLN A 379 -7.26 -1.37 -6.70
C GLN A 379 -5.91 -2.04 -6.47
N TYR A 380 -4.99 -1.94 -7.43
CA TYR A 380 -3.67 -2.55 -7.36
C TYR A 380 -2.61 -1.70 -8.03
N VAL A 381 -1.38 -1.88 -7.61
CA VAL A 381 -0.23 -1.14 -8.13
C VAL A 381 0.94 -2.05 -8.47
N GLN A 382 1.69 -1.64 -9.49
CA GLN A 382 2.92 -2.31 -9.94
C GLN A 382 3.87 -1.31 -10.58
N SER A 383 5.16 -1.61 -10.61
CA SER A 383 6.13 -0.87 -11.43
C SER A 383 5.93 -1.22 -12.89
N SER A 384 6.05 -0.26 -13.79
CA SER A 384 5.89 -0.49 -15.23
C SER A 384 6.73 0.48 -16.06
N ILE A 385 7.12 0.03 -17.25
CA ILE A 385 7.55 0.96 -18.29
C ILE A 385 6.38 1.84 -18.70
N LEU A 386 6.64 3.13 -18.90
CA LEU A 386 5.63 4.07 -19.39
C LEU A 386 5.38 3.87 -20.89
N PRO A 387 4.12 4.02 -21.37
CA PRO A 387 3.78 3.71 -22.76
C PRO A 387 4.40 4.68 -23.78
N ASN A 388 4.68 5.93 -23.38
CA ASN A 388 5.17 6.98 -24.27
C ASN A 388 6.61 7.41 -23.98
N GLU A 389 7.20 6.91 -22.91
CA GLU A 389 8.55 7.26 -22.47
C GLU A 389 9.28 6.02 -21.98
N ILE A 390 10.60 5.95 -22.22
CA ILE A 390 11.41 4.88 -21.69
C ILE A 390 11.86 5.25 -20.28
N LYS A 391 10.89 5.22 -19.38
CA LYS A 391 11.02 5.48 -17.95
C LYS A 391 10.25 4.46 -17.15
N SER A 392 10.67 4.29 -15.91
CA SER A 392 9.90 3.58 -14.90
C SER A 392 8.85 4.49 -14.30
N GLY A 393 7.61 4.03 -14.29
CA GLY A 393 6.47 4.68 -13.63
C GLY A 393 5.65 3.67 -12.86
N ILE A 394 4.57 4.13 -12.23
CA ILE A 394 3.64 3.28 -11.50
C ILE A 394 2.41 3.04 -12.36
N TYR A 395 2.10 1.78 -12.59
CA TYR A 395 0.81 1.37 -13.13
C TYR A 395 -0.17 1.19 -11.97
N HIS A 396 -1.28 1.92 -12.01
CA HIS A 396 -2.40 1.80 -11.08
C HIS A 396 -3.58 1.19 -11.81
N GLY A 397 -4.01 0.00 -11.41
CA GLY A 397 -5.14 -0.70 -11.98
C GLY A 397 -6.35 -0.72 -11.06
N VAL A 398 -7.54 -0.62 -11.66
CA VAL A 398 -8.82 -0.71 -10.95
C VAL A 398 -9.68 -1.79 -11.59
N ILE A 399 -10.06 -2.80 -10.82
CA ILE A 399 -11.04 -3.82 -11.21
C ILE A 399 -12.36 -3.44 -10.56
N ARG A 400 -13.40 -3.26 -11.37
CA ARG A 400 -14.76 -2.98 -10.88
C ARG A 400 -15.62 -4.23 -10.93
N ASP A 401 -16.58 -4.30 -10.00
CA ASP A 401 -17.60 -5.38 -9.95
C ASP A 401 -16.97 -6.78 -9.94
N VAL A 402 -15.97 -7.00 -9.09
CA VAL A 402 -15.12 -8.20 -9.06
C VAL A 402 -15.93 -9.51 -9.01
N ALA A 403 -17.07 -9.51 -8.31
CA ALA A 403 -17.90 -10.70 -8.10
C ALA A 403 -18.80 -11.03 -9.29
N SER A 404 -19.23 -10.04 -10.10
CA SER A 404 -20.26 -10.22 -11.13
C SER A 404 -19.70 -10.14 -12.56
N ALA A 405 -19.25 -8.97 -12.97
CA ALA A 405 -18.77 -8.69 -14.33
C ALA A 405 -17.50 -7.85 -14.29
N PRO A 406 -16.36 -8.41 -13.87
CA PRO A 406 -15.15 -7.65 -13.64
C PRO A 406 -14.66 -6.96 -14.90
N SER A 407 -14.38 -5.66 -14.78
CA SER A 407 -13.77 -4.83 -15.80
C SER A 407 -12.52 -4.15 -15.26
N VAL A 408 -11.46 -4.05 -16.07
CA VAL A 408 -10.16 -3.52 -15.63
C VAL A 408 -9.84 -2.23 -16.37
N THR A 409 -9.53 -1.19 -15.62
CA THR A 409 -8.95 0.06 -16.14
C THR A 409 -7.58 0.29 -15.53
N GLY A 410 -6.62 0.72 -16.36
CA GLY A 410 -5.26 1.05 -15.92
C GLY A 410 -4.93 2.51 -16.22
N ALA A 411 -4.15 3.11 -15.32
CA ALA A 411 -3.58 4.45 -15.45
C ALA A 411 -2.11 4.43 -15.03
N TYR A 412 -1.38 5.53 -15.33
CA TYR A 412 0.03 5.63 -14.96
C TYR A 412 0.27 6.86 -14.11
N ILE A 413 1.07 6.69 -13.05
CA ILE A 413 1.65 7.79 -12.28
C ILE A 413 3.06 7.97 -12.82
N GLU A 414 3.34 9.14 -13.38
CA GLU A 414 4.56 9.42 -14.12
C GLU A 414 5.21 10.76 -13.73
N SER A 415 6.47 10.93 -14.06
CA SER A 415 7.19 12.20 -13.91
C SER A 415 8.08 12.45 -15.11
N SER A 416 8.17 13.72 -15.53
CA SER A 416 9.08 14.13 -16.59
C SER A 416 10.57 14.00 -16.22
N THR A 417 10.91 14.06 -14.91
CA THR A 417 12.29 14.11 -14.41
C THR A 417 12.69 12.90 -13.58
N LEU A 418 11.71 12.13 -13.05
CA LEU A 418 11.95 11.03 -12.12
C LEU A 418 11.55 9.69 -12.71
N ASP A 419 12.22 8.66 -12.25
CA ASP A 419 11.78 7.27 -12.31
C ASP A 419 11.08 6.90 -11.00
N TYR A 420 9.96 6.18 -11.08
CA TYR A 420 9.20 5.67 -9.95
C TYR A 420 9.23 4.14 -9.95
N ALA A 421 9.33 3.55 -8.76
CA ALA A 421 9.33 2.09 -8.60
C ALA A 421 8.78 1.69 -7.23
N TYR A 422 8.52 0.39 -7.06
CA TYR A 422 8.13 -0.23 -5.79
C TYR A 422 6.93 0.43 -5.12
N PRO A 423 5.78 0.51 -5.80
CA PRO A 423 4.59 1.09 -5.20
C PRO A 423 3.94 0.18 -4.16
N SER A 424 3.25 0.80 -3.20
CA SER A 424 2.26 0.17 -2.34
C SER A 424 1.02 1.04 -2.24
N ILE A 425 -0.16 0.44 -1.97
CA ILE A 425 -1.45 1.12 -1.96
C ILE A 425 -2.27 0.75 -0.73
N ALA A 426 -2.94 1.74 -0.14
CA ALA A 426 -3.86 1.54 0.98
C ALA A 426 -5.17 2.30 0.78
N PHE A 427 -6.28 1.68 1.14
CA PHE A 427 -7.58 2.33 1.23
C PHE A 427 -7.61 3.31 2.42
N VAL A 428 -8.21 4.50 2.22
CA VAL A 428 -8.30 5.53 3.27
C VAL A 428 -9.65 6.25 3.31
N GLY A 429 -10.66 5.76 2.60
CA GLY A 429 -12.01 6.34 2.61
C GLY A 429 -12.90 5.78 3.72
N GLU A 430 -14.06 6.41 3.92
CA GLU A 430 -15.08 5.99 4.87
C GLU A 430 -16.45 5.84 4.21
N THR A 431 -16.80 6.77 3.36
CA THR A 431 -18.16 6.94 2.81
C THR A 431 -18.32 6.29 1.43
N ALA A 432 -19.55 6.16 0.96
CA ALA A 432 -19.83 5.73 -0.41
C ALA A 432 -19.25 6.70 -1.48
N ALA A 433 -19.05 7.99 -1.14
CA ALA A 433 -18.39 8.95 -2.00
C ALA A 433 -16.88 8.70 -2.09
N ASP A 434 -16.30 8.17 -1.01
CA ASP A 434 -14.85 7.91 -0.89
C ASP A 434 -14.49 6.45 -1.14
N LYS A 435 -15.42 5.62 -1.62
CA LYS A 435 -15.22 4.18 -1.76
C LYS A 435 -13.97 3.77 -2.55
N ASN A 436 -13.38 4.68 -3.29
CA ASN A 436 -12.16 4.47 -4.06
C ASN A 436 -10.97 5.29 -3.54
N ALA A 437 -11.11 5.96 -2.40
CA ALA A 437 -10.05 6.78 -1.83
C ALA A 437 -8.85 5.94 -1.43
N ALA A 438 -7.67 6.27 -1.93
CA ALA A 438 -6.44 5.54 -1.67
C ALA A 438 -5.24 6.47 -1.58
N PHE A 439 -4.26 6.11 -0.75
CA PHE A 439 -2.90 6.58 -0.90
C PHE A 439 -2.05 5.53 -1.62
N ILE A 440 -1.21 6.00 -2.52
CA ILE A 440 -0.21 5.20 -3.22
C ILE A 440 1.15 5.79 -2.88
N THR A 441 2.00 5.01 -2.21
CA THR A 441 3.40 5.35 -1.97
C THR A 441 4.29 4.66 -2.99
N PHE A 442 5.46 5.24 -3.28
CA PHE A 442 6.45 4.66 -4.19
C PHE A 442 7.82 5.30 -3.98
N SER A 443 8.85 4.57 -4.36
CA SER A 443 10.22 5.08 -4.42
C SER A 443 10.41 5.96 -5.64
N HIS A 444 11.19 7.04 -5.51
CA HIS A 444 11.56 7.92 -6.61
C HIS A 444 13.08 8.12 -6.69
N VAL A 445 13.58 8.37 -7.89
CA VAL A 445 14.97 8.75 -8.16
C VAL A 445 15.06 9.44 -9.51
N GLY A 446 16.10 10.24 -9.75
CA GLY A 446 16.32 10.90 -11.02
C GLY A 446 17.77 11.31 -11.25
N GLU A 447 18.10 11.83 -12.42
CA GLU A 447 19.46 12.27 -12.76
C GLU A 447 19.97 13.40 -11.85
N SER A 448 19.06 14.16 -11.21
CA SER A 448 19.37 15.25 -10.29
C SER A 448 18.79 15.04 -8.90
N ASP A 449 18.10 13.94 -8.66
CA ASP A 449 17.40 13.64 -7.41
C ASP A 449 17.87 12.29 -6.87
N TYR A 450 18.35 12.28 -5.62
CA TYR A 450 18.71 11.06 -4.93
C TYR A 450 17.48 10.20 -4.63
N ALA A 451 17.72 8.88 -4.49
CA ALA A 451 16.67 7.92 -4.19
C ALA A 451 15.93 8.26 -2.90
N GLY A 452 14.62 8.37 -2.97
CA GLY A 452 13.75 8.75 -1.87
C GLY A 452 12.35 8.17 -2.02
N THR A 453 11.42 8.65 -1.20
CA THR A 453 10.03 8.19 -1.12
C THR A 453 9.06 9.31 -1.42
N SER A 454 8.03 9.00 -2.20
CA SER A 454 6.91 9.88 -2.53
C SER A 454 5.58 9.18 -2.29
N ALA A 455 4.50 9.97 -2.26
CA ALA A 455 3.14 9.47 -2.20
C ALA A 455 2.20 10.34 -3.04
N VAL A 456 1.05 9.77 -3.42
CA VAL A 456 -0.03 10.45 -4.11
C VAL A 456 -1.36 9.96 -3.56
N TYR A 457 -2.33 10.86 -3.50
CA TYR A 457 -3.72 10.52 -3.18
C TYR A 457 -4.50 10.27 -4.46
N TYR A 458 -5.36 9.28 -4.45
CA TYR A 458 -6.29 8.96 -5.51
C TYR A 458 -7.70 8.92 -4.96
N ASN A 459 -8.65 9.56 -5.64
CA ASN A 459 -10.07 9.40 -5.38
C ASN A 459 -10.85 9.52 -6.69
N ARG A 460 -11.80 8.65 -6.87
CA ARG A 460 -12.67 8.70 -8.04
C ARG A 460 -13.76 9.77 -7.89
N GLY A 461 -14.31 9.94 -6.69
CA GLY A 461 -15.46 10.81 -6.47
C GLY A 461 -16.60 10.47 -7.44
N THR A 462 -17.11 11.50 -8.14
CA THR A 462 -18.09 11.37 -9.22
C THR A 462 -17.46 11.16 -10.60
N ASP A 463 -16.14 11.28 -10.74
CA ASP A 463 -15.44 11.15 -12.02
C ASP A 463 -15.28 9.69 -12.43
N ALA A 464 -15.52 9.38 -13.70
CA ALA A 464 -15.45 8.01 -14.21
C ALA A 464 -14.04 7.42 -14.11
N ASP A 465 -13.02 8.24 -14.30
CA ASP A 465 -11.61 7.82 -14.40
C ASP A 465 -10.81 8.03 -13.10
N GLY A 466 -11.38 8.74 -12.13
CA GLY A 466 -10.69 9.12 -10.90
C GLY A 466 -9.70 10.29 -11.09
N VAL A 467 -9.23 10.84 -9.99
CA VAL A 467 -8.34 11.99 -9.95
C VAL A 467 -7.18 11.71 -9.00
N TYR A 468 -5.97 12.06 -9.42
CA TYR A 468 -4.78 12.03 -8.59
C TYR A 468 -4.46 13.43 -8.08
N SER A 469 -3.93 13.49 -6.87
CA SER A 469 -3.32 14.70 -6.35
C SER A 469 -1.96 14.99 -7.00
N ASP A 470 -1.35 16.10 -6.63
CA ASP A 470 0.09 16.31 -6.86
C ASP A 470 0.92 15.29 -6.05
N VAL A 471 2.08 14.93 -6.56
CA VAL A 471 2.98 14.02 -5.85
C VAL A 471 3.65 14.74 -4.67
N VAL A 472 3.44 14.20 -3.47
CA VAL A 472 4.11 14.66 -2.26
C VAL A 472 5.46 13.96 -2.10
N ARG A 473 6.54 14.74 -1.97
CA ARG A 473 7.87 14.25 -1.60
C ARG A 473 7.89 13.98 -0.09
N VAL A 474 7.81 12.70 0.30
CA VAL A 474 7.80 12.30 1.71
C VAL A 474 9.19 12.38 2.31
N LYS A 475 10.19 11.84 1.62
CA LYS A 475 11.60 11.90 2.01
C LYS A 475 12.46 11.99 0.77
N ASN A 476 13.29 13.01 0.69
CA ASN A 476 14.36 13.07 -0.30
C ASN A 476 15.56 12.27 0.16
N GLY A 477 16.27 11.64 -0.77
CA GLY A 477 17.56 11.03 -0.48
C GLY A 477 18.63 12.06 -0.14
N ASP A 478 19.63 11.65 0.61
CA ASP A 478 20.77 12.46 1.02
C ASP A 478 22.01 12.15 0.15
N SER A 479 22.05 10.96 -0.48
CA SER A 479 23.16 10.51 -1.34
C SER A 479 22.68 9.42 -2.32
N VAL A 480 23.55 9.05 -3.27
CA VAL A 480 23.37 7.88 -4.12
C VAL A 480 23.40 6.59 -3.28
N ILE A 481 22.63 5.59 -3.71
CA ILE A 481 22.75 4.24 -3.17
C ILE A 481 23.88 3.54 -3.93
N ASN A 482 24.92 3.13 -3.22
CA ASN A 482 26.10 2.48 -3.78
C ASN A 482 26.70 1.52 -2.75
N THR A 483 26.09 0.37 -2.61
CA THR A 483 26.46 -0.60 -1.59
C THR A 483 27.04 -1.88 -2.17
N PHE A 484 26.61 -2.29 -3.37
CA PHE A 484 27.05 -3.47 -4.09
C PHE A 484 27.70 -3.08 -5.43
N VAL A 485 28.98 -3.06 -5.50
CA VAL A 485 29.77 -2.47 -6.60
C VAL A 485 29.92 -3.40 -7.82
N ALA A 486 29.23 -4.52 -7.94
CA ALA A 486 29.59 -5.55 -8.91
C ALA A 486 28.86 -5.49 -10.27
N ASP A 487 27.73 -4.80 -10.38
CA ASP A 487 26.90 -4.77 -11.59
C ASP A 487 26.61 -3.34 -12.08
N THR A 488 26.10 -3.23 -13.29
CA THR A 488 25.72 -1.95 -13.91
C THR A 488 24.51 -1.27 -13.27
N ALA A 489 23.84 -1.94 -12.33
CA ALA A 489 22.72 -1.41 -11.57
C ALA A 489 22.74 -1.93 -10.14
N GLU A 490 22.66 -1.02 -9.16
CA GLU A 490 22.61 -1.29 -7.74
C GLU A 490 21.21 -1.77 -7.33
N ARG A 491 21.11 -2.61 -6.30
CA ARG A 491 19.81 -2.99 -5.72
C ARG A 491 19.20 -1.80 -4.98
N TRP A 492 17.89 -1.56 -5.23
CA TRP A 492 17.13 -0.49 -4.60
C TRP A 492 16.19 -1.02 -3.49
N GLY A 493 15.69 -2.23 -3.66
CA GLY A 493 14.72 -2.93 -2.83
C GLY A 493 13.83 -3.79 -3.70
N ASP A 494 12.93 -4.54 -3.07
CA ASP A 494 11.93 -5.32 -3.78
C ASP A 494 10.50 -4.79 -3.51
N TYR A 495 10.29 -4.04 -2.42
CA TYR A 495 9.01 -3.43 -2.07
C TYR A 495 9.15 -2.27 -1.08
N THR A 496 8.09 -1.47 -0.97
CA THR A 496 7.78 -0.53 0.11
C THR A 496 6.43 -0.91 0.70
N ASP A 497 5.95 -0.19 1.72
CA ASP A 497 4.67 -0.51 2.33
C ASP A 497 3.89 0.73 2.76
N ILE A 498 2.55 0.57 2.83
CA ILE A 498 1.62 1.55 3.36
C ILE A 498 0.41 0.84 3.98
N GLN A 499 -0.01 1.28 5.15
CA GLN A 499 -1.18 0.74 5.84
C GLN A 499 -2.09 1.87 6.32
N PRO A 500 -3.43 1.72 6.21
CA PRO A 500 -4.35 2.68 6.81
C PRO A 500 -4.27 2.59 8.33
N LYS A 501 -4.49 3.70 9.03
CA LYS A 501 -4.80 3.66 10.45
C LYS A 501 -6.31 3.46 10.59
N TYR A 502 -6.74 2.23 10.86
CA TYR A 502 -8.12 1.80 10.70
C TYR A 502 -9.15 2.58 11.53
N ASN A 503 -8.74 3.20 12.63
CA ASN A 503 -9.59 4.05 13.47
C ASN A 503 -9.44 5.56 13.19
N GLU A 504 -8.65 5.95 12.18
CA GLU A 504 -8.50 7.35 11.73
C GLU A 504 -8.76 7.42 10.23
N VAL A 505 -9.97 7.83 9.84
CA VAL A 505 -10.35 7.99 8.43
C VAL A 505 -9.43 9.00 7.73
N GLY A 506 -9.07 8.69 6.49
CA GLY A 506 -8.20 9.55 5.69
C GLY A 506 -6.73 9.53 6.11
N VAL A 507 -6.33 8.64 7.02
CA VAL A 507 -4.97 8.53 7.54
C VAL A 507 -4.33 7.20 7.16
N ALA A 508 -3.09 7.26 6.69
CA ALA A 508 -2.24 6.11 6.49
C ALA A 508 -0.82 6.36 7.01
N TRP A 509 -0.14 5.30 7.37
CA TRP A 509 1.30 5.29 7.62
C TRP A 509 2.00 4.53 6.51
N LEU A 510 3.13 5.06 6.09
CA LEU A 510 3.95 4.46 5.04
C LEU A 510 5.38 4.25 5.51
N CYS A 511 6.03 3.27 4.91
CA CYS A 511 7.43 3.00 5.10
C CYS A 511 8.11 2.95 3.75
N GLY A 512 8.99 3.90 3.51
CA GLY A 512 9.69 4.09 2.26
C GLY A 512 11.20 3.99 2.41
N SER A 513 11.85 3.82 1.28
CA SER A 513 13.30 3.67 1.18
C SER A 513 13.95 4.97 0.70
N TYR A 514 15.12 5.32 1.24
CA TYR A 514 15.90 6.47 0.77
C TYR A 514 17.41 6.22 0.86
N GLY A 515 18.19 6.85 -0.01
CA GLY A 515 19.65 6.85 0.07
C GLY A 515 20.12 7.77 1.18
N ASP A 516 20.74 7.22 2.22
CA ASP A 516 21.29 8.01 3.33
C ASP A 516 22.66 8.63 3.00
N SER A 517 23.15 9.52 3.86
CA SER A 517 24.42 10.23 3.68
C SER A 517 25.67 9.31 3.61
N THR A 518 25.53 8.03 3.94
CA THR A 518 26.59 7.03 3.87
C THR A 518 26.56 6.21 2.58
N GLY A 519 25.62 6.50 1.67
CA GLY A 519 25.44 5.77 0.41
C GLY A 519 24.70 4.44 0.56
N ARG A 520 23.97 4.27 1.65
CA ARG A 520 23.20 3.07 1.95
C ARG A 520 21.70 3.32 1.79
N ASN A 521 20.98 2.26 1.58
CA ASN A 521 19.53 2.28 1.66
C ASN A 521 19.06 2.35 3.12
N ASN A 522 18.16 3.28 3.43
CA ASN A 522 17.62 3.49 4.76
C ASN A 522 16.09 3.56 4.72
N VAL A 523 15.42 3.46 5.87
CA VAL A 523 13.96 3.42 6.00
C VAL A 523 13.43 4.72 6.58
N TRP A 524 12.36 5.23 5.99
CA TRP A 524 11.63 6.40 6.48
C TRP A 524 10.18 6.04 6.75
N LEU A 525 9.71 6.28 7.97
CA LEU A 525 8.30 6.16 8.36
C LEU A 525 7.63 7.51 8.29
N ALA A 526 6.42 7.56 7.76
CA ALA A 526 5.66 8.80 7.69
C ALA A 526 4.16 8.58 7.81
N LYS A 527 3.51 9.45 8.58
CA LYS A 527 2.06 9.60 8.62
C LYS A 527 1.63 10.55 7.51
N ILE A 528 0.76 10.08 6.64
CA ILE A 528 0.14 10.89 5.59
C ILE A 528 -1.36 10.90 5.80
N ARG A 529 -1.99 12.07 5.57
CA ARG A 529 -3.43 12.20 5.69
C ARG A 529 -4.02 12.99 4.54
N VAL A 530 -5.25 12.66 4.20
CA VAL A 530 -6.07 13.51 3.33
C VAL A 530 -6.26 14.84 4.05
N ASN A 531 -5.95 15.93 3.40
CA ASN A 531 -6.30 17.24 3.94
C ASN A 531 -7.83 17.35 3.94
N GLU A 532 -8.41 17.52 5.10
CA GLU A 532 -9.79 17.98 5.14
C GLU A 532 -9.86 19.27 4.32
N LYS A 533 -10.76 19.31 3.35
CA LYS A 533 -11.07 20.57 2.71
C LYS A 533 -11.54 21.49 3.81
N VAL A 534 -10.75 22.50 4.15
CA VAL A 534 -11.19 23.52 5.08
C VAL A 534 -12.26 24.30 4.34
N ILE A 535 -13.51 24.19 4.79
CA ILE A 535 -14.57 25.06 4.29
C ILE A 535 -14.15 26.50 4.52
N THR A 536 -14.21 27.32 3.50
CA THR A 536 -13.98 28.77 3.60
C THR A 536 -15.25 29.52 3.24
N VAL A 537 -15.40 30.69 3.84
CA VAL A 537 -16.41 31.67 3.45
C VAL A 537 -15.71 32.76 2.67
N ASP A 538 -15.83 32.74 1.34
CA ASP A 538 -15.09 33.62 0.45
C ASP A 538 -15.73 35.01 0.35
N LYS A 539 -17.04 35.07 0.52
CA LYS A 539 -17.82 36.29 0.53
C LYS A 539 -18.94 36.22 1.53
N ILE A 540 -19.16 37.32 2.26
CA ILE A 540 -20.33 37.45 3.13
C ILE A 540 -20.95 38.82 2.97
N ILE A 541 -22.27 38.87 2.92
CA ILE A 541 -23.06 40.09 2.91
C ILE A 541 -24.15 39.91 3.99
N THR A 542 -24.26 40.88 4.86
CA THR A 542 -25.31 40.92 5.88
C THR A 542 -26.15 42.17 5.72
N TYR A 543 -27.47 42.01 5.69
CA TYR A 543 -28.39 43.13 5.54
C TYR A 543 -29.76 42.84 6.19
N PRO A 544 -30.48 43.87 6.68
CA PRO A 544 -29.97 45.20 6.94
C PRO A 544 -28.96 45.19 8.09
N ASN A 545 -28.03 46.14 8.08
CA ASN A 545 -27.14 46.41 9.22
C ASN A 545 -26.97 47.94 9.29
N PRO A 546 -27.60 48.68 10.22
CA PRO A 546 -28.34 48.19 11.38
C PRO A 546 -29.62 47.40 11.07
N ALA A 547 -29.98 46.44 12.00
CA ALA A 547 -31.09 45.54 11.88
C ALA A 547 -32.11 45.70 13.02
N ILE A 548 -33.39 45.45 12.71
CA ILE A 548 -34.48 45.64 13.71
C ILE A 548 -35.11 44.30 14.10
N ASN A 549 -35.61 43.52 13.14
CA ASN A 549 -36.32 42.27 13.41
C ASN A 549 -35.62 41.03 12.85
N SER A 550 -34.81 41.21 11.80
CA SER A 550 -34.10 40.09 11.17
C SER A 550 -32.81 40.59 10.51
N VAL A 551 -31.86 39.67 10.35
CA VAL A 551 -30.64 39.84 9.54
C VAL A 551 -30.62 38.73 8.50
N CYS A 552 -30.55 39.11 7.23
CA CYS A 552 -30.23 38.19 6.15
C CYS A 552 -28.72 38.07 6.05
N VAL A 553 -28.22 36.85 5.96
CA VAL A 553 -26.81 36.51 5.79
C VAL A 553 -26.67 35.76 4.48
N VAL A 554 -25.98 36.36 3.51
CA VAL A 554 -25.61 35.70 2.25
C VAL A 554 -24.13 35.38 2.33
N ALA A 555 -23.77 34.09 2.26
CA ALA A 555 -22.38 33.65 2.34
C ALA A 555 -22.06 32.71 1.17
N GLU A 556 -20.87 32.88 0.57
CA GLU A 556 -20.36 32.04 -0.50
C GLU A 556 -19.38 31.02 0.11
N PHE A 557 -19.75 29.73 0.06
CA PHE A 557 -18.98 28.63 0.63
C PHE A 557 -18.15 27.94 -0.45
N SER A 558 -16.94 27.51 -0.09
CA SER A 558 -16.03 26.82 -1.00
C SER A 558 -16.45 25.37 -1.30
N GLN A 559 -17.30 24.76 -0.45
CA GLN A 559 -17.78 23.38 -0.56
C GLN A 559 -19.07 23.14 0.21
N ASP A 560 -19.67 21.94 0.02
CA ASP A 560 -20.80 21.48 0.81
C ASP A 560 -20.36 21.17 2.24
N ASP A 561 -21.15 21.60 3.23
CA ASP A 561 -20.88 21.35 4.66
C ASP A 561 -22.13 21.62 5.52
N ILE A 562 -22.00 21.46 6.83
CA ILE A 562 -22.98 21.84 7.84
C ILE A 562 -22.38 23.00 8.65
N VAL A 563 -23.14 24.10 8.79
CA VAL A 563 -22.67 25.26 9.52
C VAL A 563 -23.67 25.70 10.59
N ASN A 564 -23.16 26.39 11.58
CA ASN A 564 -23.96 27.07 12.58
C ASN A 564 -23.71 28.58 12.47
N ILE A 565 -24.78 29.38 12.58
CA ILE A 565 -24.70 30.85 12.52
C ILE A 565 -25.14 31.38 13.88
N ARG A 566 -24.23 32.04 14.59
CA ARG A 566 -24.46 32.55 15.95
C ARG A 566 -24.40 34.07 16.01
N LEU A 567 -25.32 34.68 16.73
CA LEU A 567 -25.24 36.09 17.11
C LEU A 567 -24.94 36.16 18.61
N THR A 568 -23.81 36.77 18.97
CA THR A 568 -23.34 36.89 20.35
C THR A 568 -23.29 38.35 20.81
N ASP A 569 -23.58 38.60 22.09
CA ASP A 569 -23.37 39.90 22.71
C ASP A 569 -21.89 40.19 22.97
N THR A 570 -21.56 41.37 23.46
CA THR A 570 -20.17 41.78 23.74
C THR A 570 -19.51 41.01 24.88
N ARG A 571 -20.25 40.18 25.61
CA ARG A 571 -19.74 39.30 26.66
C ARG A 571 -19.55 37.84 26.18
N GLY A 572 -19.86 37.56 24.88
CA GLY A 572 -19.78 36.24 24.29
C GLY A 572 -21.02 35.36 24.51
N THR A 573 -22.13 35.92 25.02
CA THR A 573 -23.37 35.16 25.21
C THR A 573 -24.12 35.05 23.89
N ILE A 574 -24.49 33.83 23.49
CA ILE A 574 -25.30 33.59 22.27
C ILE A 574 -26.71 34.11 22.54
N VAL A 575 -27.17 35.05 21.75
CA VAL A 575 -28.52 35.62 21.83
C VAL A 575 -29.46 35.07 20.77
N LYS A 576 -28.93 34.61 19.63
CA LYS A 576 -29.66 33.92 18.57
C LYS A 576 -28.72 32.94 17.86
N GLU A 577 -29.27 31.84 17.34
CA GLU A 577 -28.51 30.83 16.60
C GLU A 577 -29.40 30.14 15.56
N LEU A 578 -28.80 29.81 14.42
CA LEU A 578 -29.27 28.82 13.46
C LEU A 578 -28.29 27.65 13.54
N THR A 579 -28.77 26.43 13.70
CA THR A 579 -27.92 25.24 13.90
C THR A 579 -28.17 24.20 12.83
N ASN A 580 -27.10 23.47 12.46
CA ASN A 580 -27.14 22.39 11.48
C ASN A 580 -27.67 22.82 10.10
N GLU A 581 -27.31 24.01 9.64
CA GLU A 581 -27.69 24.51 8.33
C GLU A 581 -26.83 23.83 7.27
N GLU A 582 -27.46 23.07 6.37
CA GLU A 582 -26.79 22.47 5.21
C GLU A 582 -26.45 23.54 4.19
N VAL A 583 -25.18 23.67 3.83
CA VAL A 583 -24.70 24.56 2.78
C VAL A 583 -24.12 23.77 1.61
N ARG A 584 -24.18 24.35 0.42
CA ARG A 584 -23.55 23.83 -0.78
C ARG A 584 -22.46 24.78 -1.27
N ALA A 585 -21.52 24.24 -2.03
CA ALA A 585 -20.54 25.07 -2.75
C ALA A 585 -21.25 26.16 -3.55
N GLY A 586 -20.85 27.42 -3.33
CA GLY A 586 -21.51 28.61 -3.85
C GLY A 586 -22.28 29.39 -2.80
N ALA A 587 -23.22 30.26 -3.25
CA ALA A 587 -23.93 31.15 -2.35
C ALA A 587 -25.10 30.47 -1.65
N SER A 588 -25.17 30.65 -0.32
CA SER A 588 -26.29 30.26 0.55
C SER A 588 -26.85 31.47 1.27
N GLU A 589 -28.15 31.50 1.50
CA GLU A 589 -28.84 32.63 2.16
C GLU A 589 -29.56 32.13 3.44
N PHE A 590 -29.36 32.85 4.55
CA PHE A 590 -29.94 32.55 5.84
C PHE A 590 -30.67 33.78 6.41
N LEU A 591 -31.80 33.56 7.01
CA LEU A 591 -32.58 34.58 7.69
C LEU A 591 -32.56 34.36 9.21
N LEU A 592 -31.78 35.17 9.93
CA LEU A 592 -31.70 35.12 11.37
C LEU A 592 -32.75 36.08 11.96
N ASN A 593 -33.75 35.54 12.65
CA ASN A 593 -34.77 36.34 13.37
C ASN A 593 -34.18 36.86 14.70
N ILE A 594 -34.04 38.20 14.76
CA ILE A 594 -33.52 38.92 15.95
C ILE A 594 -34.57 39.67 16.75
N SER A 595 -35.86 39.40 16.48
CA SER A 595 -36.94 40.01 17.23
C SER A 595 -36.76 39.77 18.74
N GLY A 596 -36.86 40.85 19.54
CA GLY A 596 -36.68 40.81 21.01
C GLY A 596 -35.24 40.85 21.48
N VAL A 597 -34.26 40.96 20.57
CA VAL A 597 -32.88 41.26 20.95
C VAL A 597 -32.76 42.75 21.25
N SER A 598 -32.08 43.12 22.34
CA SER A 598 -31.93 44.51 22.77
C SER A 598 -31.06 45.28 21.77
N SER A 599 -31.33 46.58 21.61
CA SER A 599 -30.50 47.48 20.80
C SER A 599 -29.04 47.46 21.29
N GLY A 600 -28.10 47.31 20.37
CA GLY A 600 -26.69 47.22 20.73
C GLY A 600 -25.79 46.68 19.61
N ALA A 601 -24.53 46.44 19.96
CA ALA A 601 -23.55 45.83 19.08
C ALA A 601 -23.39 44.33 19.39
N TYR A 602 -23.41 43.51 18.34
CA TYR A 602 -23.31 42.05 18.40
C TYR A 602 -22.26 41.57 17.42
N VAL A 603 -21.82 40.35 17.62
CA VAL A 603 -20.92 39.62 16.69
C VAL A 603 -21.70 38.46 16.10
N LEU A 604 -21.83 38.46 14.76
CA LEU A 604 -22.29 37.31 14.00
C LEU A 604 -21.08 36.44 13.65
N THR A 605 -21.17 35.15 13.95
CA THR A 605 -20.16 34.18 13.59
C THR A 605 -20.78 33.06 12.75
N ILE A 606 -20.02 32.54 11.78
CA ILE A 606 -20.31 31.29 11.08
C ILE A 606 -19.23 30.31 11.52
N ILE A 607 -19.63 29.15 12.00
CA ILE A 607 -18.75 28.06 12.43
C ILE A 607 -19.16 26.77 11.73
N ASN A 608 -18.21 25.87 11.48
CA ASN A 608 -18.53 24.53 10.96
C ASN A 608 -19.04 23.59 12.05
N ASP A 609 -19.30 22.34 11.71
CA ASP A 609 -19.75 21.28 12.61
C ASP A 609 -18.72 20.90 13.70
N LYS A 610 -17.44 21.31 13.51
CA LYS A 610 -16.35 21.12 14.47
C LYS A 610 -16.12 22.32 15.39
N ASP A 611 -17.03 23.31 15.42
CA ASP A 611 -16.91 24.58 16.14
C ASP A 611 -15.72 25.47 15.67
N GLU A 612 -15.18 25.24 14.46
CA GLU A 612 -14.14 26.09 13.89
C GLU A 612 -14.73 27.35 13.28
N LEU A 613 -14.15 28.51 13.61
CA LEU A 613 -14.62 29.81 13.14
C LEU A 613 -14.30 30.01 11.64
N LEU A 614 -15.33 30.06 10.80
CA LEU A 614 -15.21 30.34 9.38
C LEU A 614 -15.25 31.84 9.08
N HIS A 615 -16.12 32.59 9.78
CA HIS A 615 -16.26 34.03 9.61
C HIS A 615 -16.81 34.73 10.86
N SER A 616 -16.44 35.96 11.05
CA SER A 616 -17.05 36.83 12.08
C SER A 616 -17.27 38.24 11.57
N GLN A 617 -18.42 38.86 11.91
CA GLN A 617 -18.79 40.20 11.50
C GLN A 617 -19.61 40.90 12.59
N LYS A 618 -19.40 42.22 12.71
CA LYS A 618 -20.19 43.07 13.62
C LYS A 618 -21.57 43.37 13.04
N ILE A 619 -22.61 43.20 13.85
CA ILE A 619 -24.01 43.57 13.58
C ILE A 619 -24.48 44.62 14.60
N ILE A 620 -25.18 45.61 14.13
CA ILE A 620 -25.84 46.62 14.97
C ILE A 620 -27.34 46.28 15.00
N VAL A 621 -27.93 46.14 16.18
CA VAL A 621 -29.37 45.94 16.38
C VAL A 621 -29.95 47.27 16.91
N GLU A 622 -31.03 47.76 16.29
CA GLU A 622 -31.78 48.97 16.66
C GLU A 622 -33.11 48.66 17.33
#